data_77822161c13e84139f26b19887f55df3
#
_entry.id   77822161c13e84139f26b19887f55df3
#
_cell.length_a   1.000
_cell.length_b   1.000
_cell.length_c   1.000
_cell.angle_alpha   90.00
_cell.angle_beta   90.00
_cell.angle_gamma   90.00
#
_symmetry.space_group_name_H-M   'P 1'
#
loop_
_entity.id
_entity.type
_entity.pdbx_description
1 polymer ?
#
loop_
_entity_poly.entity_id
_entity_poly.type
_entity_poly.pdbx_seq_one_letter_code
_entity_poly.pdbx_strand_id
1 'polypeptide(L)'
;HFTADAETFSRESVRNESRGQWYLRQLRGSSNLTGGRLMNLMTGNLSHQIEHHFFPDIPANRYAAMAVEVREICARYGQHYNTGSMPTQFGQVVWRILRHAFPSRPPSCVPAMQASA
;
A
#
# COMPACT_ATOMS: atom_id res chain seq x y z
N HIS A 1 -3.06 3.37 0.41
CA HIS A 1 -2.68 2.91 1.75
C HIS A 1 -3.77 2.09 2.46
N PHE A 2 -4.94 1.91 1.86
CA PHE A 2 -6.05 1.16 2.47
C PHE A 2 -6.24 -0.24 1.88
N THR A 3 -5.44 -0.61 0.90
CA THR A 3 -5.50 -1.94 0.29
C THR A 3 -4.92 -3.01 1.23
N ALA A 4 -5.40 -4.24 1.10
CA ALA A 4 -5.05 -5.33 2.02
C ALA A 4 -3.55 -5.65 2.04
N ASP A 5 -2.87 -5.44 0.91
CA ASP A 5 -1.46 -5.78 0.72
C ASP A 5 -0.50 -4.60 0.98
N ALA A 6 -1.00 -3.41 1.35
CA ALA A 6 -0.16 -2.28 1.71
C ALA A 6 0.30 -2.39 3.16
N GLU A 7 1.61 -2.44 3.36
CA GLU A 7 2.21 -2.50 4.69
C GLU A 7 2.16 -1.16 5.40
N THR A 8 2.00 -1.18 6.72
CA THR A 8 2.08 0.00 7.59
C THR A 8 3.41 -0.03 8.34
N PHE A 9 4.07 1.13 8.42
CA PHE A 9 5.39 1.25 9.02
C PHE A 9 5.35 2.13 10.27
N SER A 10 6.14 1.78 11.28
CA SER A 10 6.26 2.59 12.50
C SER A 10 7.10 3.84 12.24
N ARG A 11 6.90 4.89 13.05
CA ARG A 11 7.70 6.11 12.96
C ARG A 11 9.19 5.89 13.24
N GLU A 12 9.51 4.91 14.06
CA GLU A 12 10.88 4.58 14.42
C GLU A 12 11.65 3.95 13.27
N SER A 13 11.00 3.08 12.48
CA SER A 13 11.60 2.44 11.30
C SER A 13 11.94 3.44 10.19
N VAL A 14 11.24 4.59 10.17
CA VAL A 14 11.42 5.63 9.14
C VAL A 14 12.58 6.59 9.47
N ARG A 15 12.93 6.74 10.75
CA ARG A 15 13.92 7.76 11.18
C ARG A 15 15.34 7.52 10.70
N ASN A 16 15.75 6.26 10.57
CA ASN A 16 17.13 5.85 10.26
C ASN A 16 17.20 4.97 9.00
N GLU A 17 16.24 5.11 8.09
CA GLU A 17 16.23 4.30 6.88
C GLU A 17 17.28 4.74 5.86
N SER A 18 17.93 3.79 5.23
CA SER A 18 18.77 4.05 4.05
C SER A 18 17.90 4.37 2.84
N ARG A 19 18.53 4.96 1.79
CA ARG A 19 17.81 5.28 0.55
C ARG A 19 17.14 4.05 -0.09
N GLY A 20 17.79 2.88 -0.03
CA GLY A 20 17.22 1.63 -0.52
C GLY A 20 16.01 1.18 0.31
N GLN A 21 16.08 1.28 1.63
CA GLN A 21 14.95 0.99 2.52
C GLN A 21 13.78 1.95 2.28
N TRP A 22 14.06 3.22 1.99
CA TRP A 22 13.03 4.18 1.60
C TRP A 22 12.27 3.73 0.35
N TYR A 23 12.97 3.31 -0.72
CA TYR A 23 12.32 2.80 -1.93
C TYR A 23 11.50 1.53 -1.67
N LEU A 24 12.03 0.59 -0.89
CA LEU A 24 11.29 -0.62 -0.50
C LEU A 24 10.03 -0.29 0.31
N ARG A 25 10.12 0.67 1.20
CA ARG A 25 8.95 1.13 1.97
C ARG A 25 7.90 1.77 1.07
N GLN A 26 8.30 2.61 0.10
CA GLN A 26 7.36 3.19 -0.86
C GLN A 26 6.68 2.09 -1.69
N LEU A 27 7.43 1.10 -2.16
CA LEU A 27 6.91 -0.03 -2.92
C LEU A 27 5.87 -0.83 -2.14
N ARG A 28 6.18 -1.20 -0.90
CA ARG A 28 5.31 -2.01 -0.03
C ARG A 28 4.13 -1.24 0.52
N GLY A 29 4.28 0.07 0.73
CA GLY A 29 3.23 0.96 1.23
C GLY A 29 2.28 1.49 0.16
N SER A 30 2.56 1.24 -1.12
CA SER A 30 1.78 1.74 -2.25
C SER A 30 1.19 0.61 -3.08
N SER A 31 0.17 0.93 -3.85
CA SER A 31 -0.51 -0.02 -4.74
C SER A 31 -0.95 0.69 -6.00
N ASN A 32 -0.71 0.08 -7.15
CA ASN A 32 -1.20 0.57 -8.43
C ASN A 32 -2.59 0.03 -8.74
N LEU A 33 -3.38 0.86 -9.40
CA LEU A 33 -4.69 0.47 -9.91
C LEU A 33 -4.57 0.06 -11.38
N THR A 34 -5.01 -1.15 -11.69
CA THR A 34 -5.14 -1.56 -13.09
C THR A 34 -6.40 -0.94 -13.70
N GLY A 35 -6.21 -0.17 -14.74
CA GLY A 35 -7.28 0.48 -15.50
C GLY A 35 -6.86 0.78 -16.92
N GLY A 36 -7.83 0.98 -17.82
CA GLY A 36 -7.56 1.40 -19.18
C GLY A 36 -7.16 2.88 -19.29
N ARG A 37 -6.82 3.32 -20.51
CA ARG A 37 -6.41 4.72 -20.79
C ARG A 37 -7.40 5.77 -20.31
N LEU A 38 -8.71 5.49 -20.42
CA LEU A 38 -9.77 6.36 -19.93
C LEU A 38 -9.71 6.51 -18.40
N MET A 39 -9.48 5.41 -17.68
CA MET A 39 -9.35 5.40 -16.24
C MET A 39 -8.14 6.22 -15.79
N ASN A 40 -7.01 6.07 -16.46
CA ASN A 40 -5.80 6.85 -16.17
C ASN A 40 -6.04 8.35 -16.37
N LEU A 41 -6.77 8.71 -17.45
CA LEU A 41 -7.12 10.10 -17.71
C LEU A 41 -8.08 10.66 -16.65
N MET A 42 -9.13 9.91 -16.30
CA MET A 42 -10.14 10.33 -15.31
C MET A 42 -9.55 10.49 -13.90
N THR A 43 -8.57 9.67 -13.54
CA THR A 43 -7.89 9.72 -12.24
C THR A 43 -6.65 10.62 -12.22
N GLY A 44 -6.35 11.33 -13.31
CA GLY A 44 -5.12 12.12 -13.42
C GLY A 44 -3.85 11.28 -13.28
N ASN A 45 -3.86 10.03 -13.78
CA ASN A 45 -2.80 9.02 -13.63
C ASN A 45 -2.52 8.58 -12.17
N LEU A 46 -3.42 8.84 -11.22
CA LEU A 46 -3.33 8.34 -9.84
C LEU A 46 -3.35 6.80 -9.76
N SER A 47 -3.67 6.11 -10.84
CA SER A 47 -3.53 4.66 -10.98
C SER A 47 -2.08 4.17 -10.82
N HIS A 48 -1.08 5.03 -11.08
CA HIS A 48 0.35 4.73 -10.98
C HIS A 48 0.96 5.29 -9.68
N GLN A 49 0.45 4.87 -8.54
CA GLN A 49 0.88 5.38 -7.23
C GLN A 49 2.32 5.01 -6.88
N ILE A 50 2.77 3.82 -7.23
CA ILE A 50 4.13 3.35 -6.96
C ILE A 50 5.14 4.26 -7.66
N GLU A 51 4.93 4.53 -8.96
CA GLU A 51 5.80 5.39 -9.76
C GLU A 51 5.76 6.83 -9.27
N HIS A 52 4.59 7.32 -8.89
CA HIS A 52 4.46 8.65 -8.30
C HIS A 52 5.24 8.79 -6.99
N HIS A 53 5.19 7.78 -6.12
CA HIS A 53 5.96 7.79 -4.87
C HIS A 53 7.46 7.67 -5.07
N PHE A 54 7.89 6.96 -6.11
CA PHE A 54 9.31 6.84 -6.44
C PHE A 54 9.88 8.11 -7.06
N PHE A 55 9.10 8.75 -7.93
CA PHE A 55 9.53 9.86 -8.79
C PHE A 55 8.48 10.96 -8.85
N PRO A 56 8.22 11.66 -7.75
CA PRO A 56 7.15 12.66 -7.66
C PRO A 56 7.36 13.85 -8.62
N ASP A 57 8.61 14.11 -9.02
CA ASP A 57 8.97 15.24 -9.89
C ASP A 57 8.80 14.93 -11.39
N ILE A 58 8.48 13.68 -11.73
CA ILE A 58 8.27 13.29 -13.13
C ILE A 58 6.82 13.54 -13.55
N PRO A 59 6.57 14.08 -14.74
CA PRO A 59 5.21 14.26 -15.24
C PRO A 59 4.41 12.96 -15.31
N ALA A 60 3.16 13.01 -14.86
CA ALA A 60 2.30 11.84 -14.70
C ALA A 60 2.06 11.02 -15.99
N ASN A 61 2.16 11.64 -17.16
CA ASN A 61 2.04 10.96 -18.46
C ASN A 61 3.20 9.99 -18.75
N ARG A 62 4.30 10.05 -18.00
CA ARG A 62 5.46 9.15 -18.12
C ARG A 62 5.33 7.90 -17.25
N TYR A 63 4.46 7.91 -16.24
CA TYR A 63 4.35 6.80 -15.30
C TYR A 63 3.97 5.46 -15.94
N ALA A 64 3.13 5.47 -16.96
CA ALA A 64 2.74 4.24 -17.67
C ALA A 64 3.94 3.53 -18.34
N ALA A 65 4.87 4.29 -18.93
CA ALA A 65 6.09 3.73 -19.51
C ALA A 65 7.06 3.23 -18.40
N MET A 66 7.21 4.01 -17.34
CA MET A 66 8.08 3.67 -16.20
C MET A 66 7.58 2.44 -15.42
N ALA A 67 6.26 2.24 -15.35
CA ALA A 67 5.66 1.10 -14.65
C ALA A 67 6.13 -0.25 -15.21
N VAL A 68 6.44 -0.33 -16.50
CA VAL A 68 6.99 -1.53 -17.12
C VAL A 68 8.38 -1.83 -16.56
N GLU A 69 9.26 -0.83 -16.56
CA GLU A 69 10.64 -0.97 -16.06
C GLU A 69 10.66 -1.27 -14.56
N VAL A 70 9.86 -0.55 -13.77
CA VAL A 70 9.75 -0.77 -12.32
C VAL A 70 9.28 -2.18 -12.01
N ARG A 71 8.30 -2.70 -12.77
CA ARG A 71 7.81 -4.07 -12.62
C ARG A 71 8.89 -5.11 -12.93
N GLU A 72 9.67 -4.89 -13.99
CA GLU A 72 10.77 -5.77 -14.36
C GLU A 72 11.87 -5.78 -13.28
N ILE A 73 12.21 -4.62 -12.73
CA ILE A 73 13.15 -4.51 -11.61
C ILE A 73 12.62 -5.27 -10.39
N CYS A 74 11.36 -5.06 -10.01
CA CYS A 74 10.74 -5.76 -8.89
C CYS A 74 10.79 -7.28 -9.10
N ALA A 75 10.47 -7.78 -10.29
CA ALA A 75 10.54 -9.20 -10.62
C ALA A 75 11.96 -9.75 -10.51
N ARG A 76 12.96 -9.01 -11.00
CA ARG A 76 14.37 -9.39 -10.92
C ARG A 76 14.89 -9.54 -9.49
N TYR A 77 14.42 -8.70 -8.58
CA TYR A 77 14.83 -8.72 -7.18
C TYR A 77 13.84 -9.43 -6.25
N GLY A 78 12.86 -10.15 -6.80
CA GLY A 78 11.87 -10.90 -6.02
C GLY A 78 10.98 -10.01 -5.14
N GLN A 79 10.80 -8.73 -5.51
CA GLN A 79 9.94 -7.81 -4.80
C GLN A 79 8.52 -7.86 -5.35
N HIS A 80 7.55 -7.83 -4.44
CA HIS A 80 6.14 -7.79 -4.82
C HIS A 80 5.77 -6.41 -5.37
N TYR A 81 5.30 -6.38 -6.63
CA TYR A 81 4.76 -5.17 -7.25
C TYR A 81 3.24 -5.19 -7.13
N ASN A 82 2.72 -4.44 -6.16
CA ASN A 82 1.30 -4.49 -5.80
C ASN A 82 0.43 -3.79 -6.85
N THR A 83 -0.34 -4.58 -7.59
CA THR A 83 -1.33 -4.07 -8.56
C THR A 83 -2.66 -4.78 -8.36
N GLY A 84 -3.77 -4.05 -8.47
CA GLY A 84 -5.08 -4.64 -8.36
C GLY A 84 -6.12 -3.89 -9.17
N SER A 85 -7.20 -4.58 -9.56
CA SER A 85 -8.32 -3.92 -10.22
C SER A 85 -9.00 -2.95 -9.25
N MET A 86 -9.49 -1.81 -9.77
CA MET A 86 -10.16 -0.81 -8.96
C MET A 86 -11.35 -1.37 -8.16
N PRO A 87 -12.26 -2.17 -8.75
CA PRO A 87 -13.37 -2.73 -8.01
C PRO A 87 -12.93 -3.59 -6.83
N THR A 88 -11.89 -4.40 -7.01
CA THR A 88 -11.35 -5.27 -5.97
C THR A 88 -10.74 -4.46 -4.83
N GLN A 89 -9.89 -3.47 -5.16
CA GLN A 89 -9.27 -2.61 -4.15
C GLN A 89 -10.31 -1.75 -3.41
N PHE A 90 -11.26 -1.19 -4.14
CA PHE A 90 -12.35 -0.42 -3.54
C PHE A 90 -13.22 -1.28 -2.61
N GLY A 91 -13.57 -2.50 -3.04
CA GLY A 91 -14.28 -3.47 -2.22
C GLY A 91 -13.55 -3.80 -0.92
N GLN A 92 -12.23 -3.98 -0.98
CA GLN A 92 -11.39 -4.21 0.21
C GLN A 92 -11.41 -3.01 1.17
N VAL A 93 -11.34 -1.79 0.64
CA VAL A 93 -11.42 -0.56 1.45
C VAL A 93 -12.78 -0.47 2.15
N VAL A 94 -13.88 -0.64 1.43
CA VAL A 94 -15.23 -0.62 1.99
C VAL A 94 -15.40 -1.69 3.06
N TRP A 95 -14.97 -2.93 2.78
CA TRP A 95 -15.00 -4.02 3.74
C TRP A 95 -14.20 -3.70 5.01
N ARG A 96 -13.00 -3.12 4.86
CA ARG A 96 -12.17 -2.72 6.00
C ARG A 96 -12.84 -1.64 6.84
N ILE A 97 -13.45 -0.63 6.21
CA ILE A 97 -14.21 0.41 6.90
C ILE A 97 -15.38 -0.21 7.67
N LEU A 98 -16.18 -1.06 7.03
CA LEU A 98 -17.31 -1.73 7.67
C LEU A 98 -16.87 -2.59 8.86
N ARG A 99 -15.79 -3.36 8.68
CA ARG A 99 -15.25 -4.19 9.76
C ARG A 99 -14.79 -3.37 10.97
N HIS A 100 -14.22 -2.19 10.76
CA HIS A 100 -13.77 -1.31 11.84
C HIS A 100 -14.88 -0.39 12.38
N ALA A 101 -15.97 -0.21 11.64
CA ALA A 101 -17.14 0.53 12.09
C ALA A 101 -17.97 -0.25 13.15
N PHE A 102 -17.85 -1.58 13.17
CA PHE A 102 -18.50 -2.40 14.20
C PHE A 102 -17.52 -2.63 15.37
N PRO A 103 -17.95 -2.37 16.61
CA PRO A 103 -17.08 -2.58 17.77
C PRO A 103 -16.71 -4.06 17.87
N SER A 104 -15.42 -4.37 17.72
CA SER A 104 -14.90 -5.68 18.09
C SER A 104 -15.14 -5.87 19.59
N ARG A 105 -15.65 -7.05 19.99
CA ARG A 105 -15.75 -7.39 21.40
C ARG A 105 -14.44 -7.06 22.12
N PRO A 106 -14.48 -6.31 23.25
CA PRO A 106 -13.27 -6.10 24.01
C PRO A 106 -12.67 -7.47 24.38
N PRO A 107 -11.33 -7.60 24.39
CA PRO A 107 -10.72 -8.83 24.88
C PRO A 107 -11.24 -9.05 26.29
N SER A 108 -11.80 -10.24 26.53
CA SER A 108 -12.25 -10.67 27.85
C SER A 108 -11.08 -10.48 28.82
N CYS A 109 -11.27 -9.64 29.83
CA CYS A 109 -10.31 -9.49 30.92
C CYS A 109 -10.00 -10.87 31.47
N VAL A 110 -8.79 -11.33 31.28
CA VAL A 110 -8.26 -12.47 32.00
C VAL A 110 -8.26 -12.06 33.47
N PRO A 111 -9.02 -12.73 34.35
CA PRO A 111 -8.97 -12.38 35.77
C PRO A 111 -7.54 -12.57 36.26
N ALA A 112 -6.97 -11.52 36.86
CA ALA A 112 -5.68 -11.59 37.50
C ALA A 112 -5.75 -12.74 38.52
N MET A 113 -4.96 -13.79 38.30
CA MET A 113 -4.74 -14.83 39.30
C MET A 113 -4.16 -14.14 40.54
N GLN A 114 -4.97 -14.09 41.61
CA GLN A 114 -4.51 -13.68 42.91
C GLN A 114 -3.37 -14.62 43.30
N ALA A 115 -2.18 -14.07 43.38
CA ALA A 115 -1.08 -14.70 44.08
C ALA A 115 -1.45 -14.74 45.58
N SER A 116 -1.95 -15.87 46.04
CA SER A 116 -2.06 -16.15 47.47
C SER A 116 -0.66 -16.42 47.99
N ALA A 117 -0.32 -15.64 48.96
CA ALA A 117 0.89 -15.80 49.79
C ALA A 117 1.00 -17.17 50.46
#